data_5f4ab9f7f94ad1a4c312eafa04d685c1
#
_entry.id   5f4ab9f7f94ad1a4c312eafa04d685c1
#
_cell.length_a   1.000
_cell.length_b   1.000
_cell.length_c   1.000
_cell.angle_alpha   90.00
_cell.angle_beta   90.00
_cell.angle_gamma   90.00
#
_symmetry.space_group_name_H-M   'P 1'
#
loop_
_entity.id
_entity.type
_entity.pdbx_description
1 polymer ?
#
loop_
_entity_poly.entity_id
_entity_poly.type
_entity_poly.pdbx_seq_one_letter_code
_entity_poly.pdbx_strand_id
1 'polypeptide(L)'
;GDPISGLNPEDIESISVLSGPSAAALYGSAAANGVVMITTKKGREGRTSVSISNNTTFSAPLVLPEFQNTYGQTEVGSYYSWGSKLNTPSSYDPKDFFQTGVNVTNAASLSTGTDKNQTYLSLGTTNAKGIIHNNDYERYNVTVRNVAKMLKDKLTLDLSFMLSSVKEQNMTSQGLYYNPLVPLYLFPAGDDFSKVQAYQRYDSERNLLTQYWPYSTSLALQNPYWITEHIKIPNHKNRYMATASAKYEFADWINVTARAKMDRNNERRERMYDAGTNTLFASKYGYYSKSNIENQQIYGELLLNINKYFVDNTLNVTANVGGNFENNDYQSDYFGGKLKSVANLFTFGNVDTSEKNLANQYGYHLKKRAIFGSAQIGYKSMAYLDVTARNDWSSTFKGTNTGSFFYPSIGLSGIITDIFRCSTDIMPYMKVRISYSEVGNSPDVFLAIPTYALVDGVPVTQSRRPNPNL
;
A
#
# COMPACT_ATOMS: atom_id res chain seq x y z
N GLY A 1 2.52 3.17 2.16
CA GLY A 1 1.18 2.60 2.28
C GLY A 1 0.81 1.82 1.03
N ASP A 2 -0.11 0.90 1.13
CA ASP A 2 -0.59 0.12 -0.01
C ASP A 2 -1.32 1.03 -1.02
N PRO A 3 -0.82 1.21 -2.25
CA PRO A 3 -1.44 2.09 -3.23
C PRO A 3 -2.80 1.58 -3.74
N ILE A 4 -3.10 0.29 -3.55
CA ILE A 4 -4.34 -0.35 -4.02
C ILE A 4 -5.46 -0.18 -3.00
N SER A 5 -5.15 -0.16 -1.70
CA SER A 5 -6.15 -0.11 -0.63
C SER A 5 -7.07 1.13 -0.66
N GLY A 6 -6.60 2.21 -1.28
CA GLY A 6 -7.40 3.43 -1.47
C GLY A 6 -8.36 3.41 -2.66
N LEU A 7 -8.29 2.39 -3.53
CA LEU A 7 -9.17 2.28 -4.69
C LEU A 7 -10.51 1.64 -4.32
N ASN A 8 -11.59 2.10 -4.97
CA ASN A 8 -12.85 1.40 -4.90
C ASN A 8 -12.83 0.22 -5.90
N PRO A 9 -12.97 -1.05 -5.45
CA PRO A 9 -12.98 -2.20 -6.35
C PRO A 9 -14.03 -2.12 -7.45
N GLU A 10 -15.18 -1.50 -7.16
CA GLU A 10 -16.27 -1.32 -8.10
C GLU A 10 -15.93 -0.38 -9.28
N ASP A 11 -14.88 0.44 -9.15
CA ASP A 11 -14.38 1.31 -10.22
C ASP A 11 -13.40 0.63 -11.16
N ILE A 12 -13.00 -0.61 -10.87
CA ILE A 12 -12.02 -1.35 -11.66
C ILE A 12 -12.72 -2.00 -12.84
N GLU A 13 -12.22 -1.74 -14.05
CA GLU A 13 -12.66 -2.40 -15.29
C GLU A 13 -11.83 -3.66 -15.56
N SER A 14 -10.49 -3.57 -15.37
CA SER A 14 -9.59 -4.69 -15.58
C SER A 14 -8.30 -4.56 -14.76
N ILE A 15 -7.72 -5.71 -14.47
CA ILE A 15 -6.39 -5.83 -13.86
C ILE A 15 -5.54 -6.69 -14.77
N SER A 16 -4.37 -6.17 -15.17
CA SER A 16 -3.38 -6.89 -15.97
C SER A 16 -2.08 -6.99 -15.19
N VAL A 17 -1.51 -8.18 -15.10
CA VAL A 17 -0.23 -8.42 -14.43
C VAL A 17 0.82 -8.70 -15.50
N LEU A 18 1.82 -7.82 -15.58
CA LEU A 18 3.01 -8.02 -16.39
C LEU A 18 4.12 -8.56 -15.50
N SER A 19 4.56 -9.77 -15.76
CA SER A 19 5.61 -10.42 -14.99
C SER A 19 6.97 -10.33 -15.70
N GLY A 20 8.03 -10.31 -14.91
CA GLY A 20 9.40 -10.39 -15.38
C GLY A 20 10.03 -9.06 -15.83
N PRO A 21 11.32 -9.10 -16.19
CA PRO A 21 12.15 -7.93 -16.48
C PRO A 21 11.70 -7.12 -17.72
N SER A 22 10.97 -7.74 -18.65
CA SER A 22 10.43 -7.03 -19.83
C SER A 22 9.45 -5.91 -19.47
N ALA A 23 8.80 -5.99 -18.33
CA ALA A 23 7.97 -4.92 -17.80
C ALA A 23 8.80 -3.67 -17.45
N ALA A 24 10.04 -3.84 -16.99
CA ALA A 24 10.92 -2.73 -16.64
C ALA A 24 11.32 -1.88 -17.85
N ALA A 25 11.44 -2.47 -19.02
CA ALA A 25 11.76 -1.74 -20.24
C ALA A 25 10.69 -0.68 -20.61
N LEU A 26 9.42 -0.92 -20.25
CA LEU A 26 8.33 0.03 -20.48
C LEU A 26 8.06 0.93 -19.27
N TYR A 27 8.08 0.36 -18.06
CA TYR A 27 7.62 1.03 -16.83
C TYR A 27 8.75 1.48 -15.91
N GLY A 28 10.01 1.25 -16.28
CA GLY A 28 11.19 1.66 -15.52
C GLY A 28 11.65 0.64 -14.48
N SER A 29 12.70 0.99 -13.75
CA SER A 29 13.38 0.13 -12.79
C SER A 29 12.48 -0.39 -11.66
N ALA A 30 11.48 0.38 -11.25
CA ALA A 30 10.52 -0.05 -10.22
C ALA A 30 9.67 -1.26 -10.67
N ALA A 31 9.61 -1.54 -11.97
CA ALA A 31 8.89 -2.65 -12.57
C ALA A 31 9.75 -3.92 -12.76
N ALA A 32 10.97 -3.97 -12.22
CA ALA A 32 11.89 -5.10 -12.34
C ALA A 32 11.29 -6.44 -11.90
N ASN A 33 10.43 -6.41 -10.89
CA ASN A 33 9.71 -7.57 -10.36
C ASN A 33 8.30 -7.74 -10.96
N GLY A 34 7.96 -6.97 -12.00
CA GLY A 34 6.65 -6.97 -12.64
C GLY A 34 5.80 -5.75 -12.31
N VAL A 35 4.67 -5.64 -12.98
CA VAL A 35 3.71 -4.52 -12.86
C VAL A 35 2.30 -5.04 -12.77
N VAL A 36 1.52 -4.48 -11.86
CA VAL A 36 0.07 -4.64 -11.80
C VAL A 36 -0.57 -3.38 -12.40
N MET A 37 -1.18 -3.53 -13.56
CA MET A 37 -1.89 -2.46 -14.25
C MET A 37 -3.36 -2.51 -13.91
N ILE A 38 -3.89 -1.42 -13.37
CA ILE A 38 -5.31 -1.27 -13.04
C ILE A 38 -5.93 -0.26 -14.01
N THR A 39 -6.92 -0.72 -14.75
CA THR A 39 -7.73 0.13 -15.60
C THR A 39 -9.05 0.43 -14.91
N THR A 40 -9.39 1.70 -14.76
CA THR A 40 -10.65 2.12 -14.15
C THR A 40 -11.75 2.24 -15.21
N LYS A 41 -13.00 2.01 -14.78
CA LYS A 41 -14.20 2.18 -15.62
C LYS A 41 -14.27 3.58 -16.20
N LYS A 42 -14.83 3.68 -17.40
CA LYS A 42 -15.16 4.92 -18.11
C LYS A 42 -16.65 4.95 -18.44
N GLY A 43 -17.16 6.10 -18.82
CA GLY A 43 -18.50 6.24 -19.35
C GLY A 43 -18.69 5.36 -20.59
N ARG A 44 -19.92 4.95 -20.86
CA ARG A 44 -20.29 4.15 -22.04
C ARG A 44 -21.18 4.97 -22.95
N GLU A 45 -21.01 4.77 -24.24
CA GLU A 45 -21.88 5.28 -25.27
C GLU A 45 -23.28 4.66 -25.17
N GLY A 46 -24.32 5.45 -25.45
CA GLY A 46 -25.70 5.02 -25.54
C GLY A 46 -26.48 5.33 -24.25
N ARG A 47 -27.17 4.34 -23.69
CA ARG A 47 -28.10 4.53 -22.58
C ARG A 47 -27.37 4.87 -21.27
N THR A 48 -27.86 5.90 -20.56
CA THR A 48 -27.44 6.19 -19.20
C THR A 48 -27.74 4.99 -18.29
N SER A 49 -26.72 4.57 -17.55
CA SER A 49 -26.77 3.43 -16.62
C SER A 49 -26.42 3.89 -15.21
N VAL A 50 -27.27 3.54 -14.26
CA VAL A 50 -27.02 3.69 -12.83
C VAL A 50 -26.84 2.28 -12.23
N SER A 51 -25.77 2.10 -11.47
CA SER A 51 -25.51 0.85 -10.73
C SER A 51 -25.41 1.16 -9.25
N ILE A 52 -26.10 0.36 -8.44
CA ILE A 52 -26.00 0.42 -6.98
C ILE A 52 -25.64 -0.98 -6.50
N SER A 53 -24.63 -1.10 -5.68
CA SER A 53 -24.18 -2.36 -5.09
C SER A 53 -24.02 -2.25 -3.58
N ASN A 54 -24.34 -3.34 -2.89
CA ASN A 54 -24.04 -3.56 -1.48
C ASN A 54 -23.36 -4.90 -1.32
N ASN A 55 -22.31 -4.93 -0.51
CA ASN A 55 -21.67 -6.17 -0.09
C ASN A 55 -21.50 -6.11 1.43
N THR A 56 -22.10 -7.07 2.13
CA THR A 56 -21.97 -7.22 3.57
C THR A 56 -21.33 -8.57 3.87
N THR A 57 -20.20 -8.51 4.59
CA THR A 57 -19.41 -9.69 4.96
C THR A 57 -19.34 -9.81 6.48
N PHE A 58 -19.56 -11.00 7.00
CA PHE A 58 -19.32 -11.34 8.40
C PHE A 58 -18.07 -12.20 8.50
N SER A 59 -17.24 -11.91 9.50
CA SER A 59 -15.97 -12.60 9.72
C SER A 59 -15.85 -13.12 11.14
N ALA A 60 -15.26 -14.30 11.28
CA ALA A 60 -14.90 -14.90 12.56
C ALA A 60 -13.54 -15.62 12.41
N PRO A 61 -12.78 -15.86 13.49
CA PRO A 61 -11.58 -16.68 13.42
C PRO A 61 -11.90 -18.06 12.89
N LEU A 62 -11.20 -18.51 11.85
CA LEU A 62 -11.37 -19.84 11.27
C LEU A 62 -10.52 -20.89 12.01
N VAL A 63 -9.26 -20.55 12.27
CA VAL A 63 -8.30 -21.42 12.95
C VAL A 63 -7.57 -20.60 14.01
N LEU A 64 -7.52 -21.10 15.21
CA LEU A 64 -6.74 -20.57 16.32
C LEU A 64 -5.73 -21.62 16.78
N PRO A 65 -4.59 -21.21 17.40
CA PRO A 65 -3.67 -22.16 18.00
C PRO A 65 -4.37 -23.02 19.06
N GLU A 66 -4.10 -24.32 19.04
CA GLU A 66 -4.52 -25.23 20.11
C GLU A 66 -3.45 -25.28 21.18
N PHE A 67 -3.85 -25.04 22.42
CA PHE A 67 -2.96 -25.05 23.58
C PHE A 67 -3.19 -26.29 24.43
N GLN A 68 -2.15 -26.74 25.13
CA GLN A 68 -2.29 -27.76 26.14
C GLN A 68 -3.18 -27.24 27.29
N ASN A 69 -4.00 -28.11 27.88
CA ASN A 69 -4.95 -27.79 28.94
C ASN A 69 -4.76 -28.64 30.23
N THR A 70 -3.71 -29.45 30.27
CA THR A 70 -3.49 -30.47 31.30
C THR A 70 -2.61 -29.96 32.44
N TYR A 71 -1.64 -29.09 32.13
CA TYR A 71 -0.68 -28.57 33.11
C TYR A 71 -0.92 -27.07 33.35
N GLY A 72 -0.82 -26.65 34.60
CA GLY A 72 -1.02 -25.26 34.98
C GLY A 72 0.25 -24.42 34.95
N GLN A 73 0.18 -23.26 35.61
CA GLN A 73 1.32 -22.32 35.71
C GLN A 73 2.50 -22.98 36.43
N THR A 74 3.73 -22.59 36.06
CA THR A 74 4.94 -23.00 36.77
C THR A 74 5.01 -22.36 38.17
N GLU A 75 4.51 -21.12 38.30
CA GLU A 75 4.37 -20.36 39.54
C GLU A 75 3.22 -19.34 39.36
N VAL A 76 2.69 -18.84 40.42
CA VAL A 76 1.56 -17.89 40.43
C VAL A 76 1.94 -16.64 39.63
N GLY A 77 1.12 -16.30 38.61
CA GLY A 77 1.33 -15.15 37.75
C GLY A 77 2.28 -15.40 36.57
N SER A 78 2.83 -16.61 36.42
CA SER A 78 3.67 -16.98 35.27
C SER A 78 2.83 -17.15 34.00
N TYR A 79 3.40 -16.78 32.86
CA TYR A 79 2.83 -17.10 31.55
C TYR A 79 3.28 -18.48 31.03
N TYR A 80 4.16 -19.16 31.76
CA TYR A 80 4.54 -20.54 31.45
C TYR A 80 3.53 -21.53 32.01
N SER A 81 3.06 -22.45 31.17
CA SER A 81 1.99 -23.41 31.47
C SER A 81 2.47 -24.86 31.41
N TRP A 82 3.60 -25.19 32.03
CA TRP A 82 4.12 -26.55 32.19
C TRP A 82 4.54 -26.86 33.64
N GLY A 83 3.76 -26.32 34.57
CA GLY A 83 3.89 -26.61 36.01
C GLY A 83 3.22 -27.91 36.42
N SER A 84 2.55 -27.90 37.57
CA SER A 84 1.85 -29.09 38.09
C SER A 84 0.65 -29.47 37.25
N LYS A 85 0.34 -30.78 37.17
CA LYS A 85 -0.87 -31.27 36.52
C LYS A 85 -2.11 -30.73 37.21
N LEU A 86 -3.03 -30.19 36.44
CA LEU A 86 -4.31 -29.69 36.92
C LEU A 86 -5.24 -30.83 37.31
N ASN A 87 -6.03 -30.62 38.37
CA ASN A 87 -7.07 -31.55 38.76
C ASN A 87 -8.20 -31.65 37.74
N THR A 88 -8.50 -30.54 37.07
CA THR A 88 -9.46 -30.42 35.97
C THR A 88 -8.77 -29.73 34.82
N PRO A 89 -8.92 -30.22 33.57
CA PRO A 89 -8.36 -29.53 32.41
C PRO A 89 -8.81 -28.07 32.33
N SER A 90 -7.94 -27.19 31.88
CA SER A 90 -8.28 -25.78 31.64
C SER A 90 -9.38 -25.67 30.58
N SER A 91 -10.39 -24.86 30.86
CA SER A 91 -11.47 -24.53 29.93
C SER A 91 -11.20 -23.26 29.12
N TYR A 92 -10.02 -22.64 29.28
CA TYR A 92 -9.67 -21.44 28.57
C TYR A 92 -9.66 -21.66 27.04
N ASP A 93 -10.42 -20.85 26.33
CA ASP A 93 -10.43 -20.80 24.87
C ASP A 93 -10.13 -19.36 24.40
N PRO A 94 -9.05 -19.11 23.67
CA PRO A 94 -8.75 -17.79 23.13
C PRO A 94 -9.84 -17.23 22.22
N LYS A 95 -10.74 -18.08 21.71
CA LYS A 95 -11.86 -17.68 20.87
C LYS A 95 -12.81 -16.71 21.57
N ASP A 96 -12.94 -16.80 22.91
CA ASP A 96 -13.81 -15.94 23.71
C ASP A 96 -13.42 -14.46 23.71
N PHE A 97 -12.20 -14.14 23.27
CA PHE A 97 -11.73 -12.77 23.12
C PHE A 97 -12.28 -12.09 21.86
N PHE A 98 -12.60 -12.87 20.82
CA PHE A 98 -12.98 -12.31 19.53
C PHE A 98 -14.47 -12.02 19.43
N GLN A 99 -14.80 -11.04 18.61
CA GLN A 99 -16.17 -10.74 18.20
C GLN A 99 -16.41 -11.11 16.73
N THR A 100 -17.67 -11.08 16.29
CA THR A 100 -17.98 -11.16 14.87
C THR A 100 -17.60 -9.83 14.19
N GLY A 101 -16.69 -9.91 13.26
CA GLY A 101 -16.35 -8.76 12.39
C GLY A 101 -17.44 -8.56 11.33
N VAL A 102 -17.72 -7.31 11.01
CA VAL A 102 -18.72 -6.93 9.99
C VAL A 102 -18.09 -5.91 9.06
N ASN A 103 -18.18 -6.15 7.75
CA ASN A 103 -17.75 -5.22 6.72
C ASN A 103 -18.91 -4.93 5.77
N VAL A 104 -19.31 -3.67 5.67
CA VAL A 104 -20.37 -3.18 4.78
C VAL A 104 -19.77 -2.25 3.75
N THR A 105 -19.80 -2.66 2.49
CA THR A 105 -19.38 -1.85 1.35
C THR A 105 -20.58 -1.49 0.49
N ASN A 106 -20.78 -0.20 0.23
CA ASN A 106 -21.79 0.30 -0.68
C ASN A 106 -21.13 1.08 -1.79
N ALA A 107 -21.61 0.91 -3.00
CA ALA A 107 -21.19 1.73 -4.13
C ALA A 107 -22.38 2.13 -5.00
N ALA A 108 -22.31 3.34 -5.53
CA ALA A 108 -23.24 3.85 -6.52
C ALA A 108 -22.44 4.44 -7.67
N SER A 109 -22.79 4.10 -8.91
CA SER A 109 -22.13 4.66 -10.09
C SER A 109 -23.11 5.06 -11.17
N LEU A 110 -22.74 6.11 -11.89
CA LEU A 110 -23.44 6.63 -13.07
C LEU A 110 -22.48 6.54 -14.27
N SER A 111 -22.91 5.89 -15.31
CA SER A 111 -22.22 5.84 -16.62
C SER A 111 -23.15 6.39 -17.69
N THR A 112 -22.71 7.42 -18.40
CA THR A 112 -23.50 8.06 -19.48
C THR A 112 -22.57 8.54 -20.57
N GLY A 113 -23.09 8.73 -21.77
CA GLY A 113 -22.32 9.33 -22.85
C GLY A 113 -22.86 9.12 -24.24
N THR A 114 -22.22 9.84 -25.16
CA THR A 114 -22.35 9.72 -26.59
C THR A 114 -21.07 9.14 -27.20
N ASP A 115 -21.03 8.98 -28.48
CA ASP A 115 -19.80 8.66 -29.27
C ASP A 115 -18.67 9.68 -29.04
N LYS A 116 -19.02 10.95 -28.71
CA LYS A 116 -18.10 12.08 -28.57
C LYS A 116 -17.71 12.38 -27.12
N ASN A 117 -18.59 12.10 -26.16
CA ASN A 117 -18.34 12.43 -24.76
C ASN A 117 -18.89 11.35 -23.84
N GLN A 118 -18.09 10.81 -22.97
CA GLN A 118 -18.44 9.74 -22.05
C GLN A 118 -18.03 10.14 -20.63
N THR A 119 -18.97 10.05 -19.69
CA THR A 119 -18.77 10.42 -18.28
C THR A 119 -19.07 9.25 -17.38
N TYR A 120 -18.18 9.02 -16.43
CA TYR A 120 -18.34 8.07 -15.34
C TYR A 120 -18.22 8.82 -14.01
N LEU A 121 -19.16 8.60 -13.10
CA LEU A 121 -19.14 9.09 -11.73
C LEU A 121 -19.37 7.90 -10.81
N SER A 122 -18.60 7.78 -9.72
CA SER A 122 -18.87 6.81 -8.68
C SER A 122 -18.67 7.38 -7.28
N LEU A 123 -19.44 6.83 -6.35
CA LEU A 123 -19.37 7.07 -4.91
C LEU A 123 -19.28 5.71 -4.24
N GLY A 124 -18.33 5.55 -3.33
CA GLY A 124 -18.13 4.31 -2.58
C GLY A 124 -17.95 4.57 -1.10
N THR A 125 -18.52 3.69 -0.26
CA THR A 125 -18.28 3.69 1.18
C THR A 125 -17.95 2.28 1.65
N THR A 126 -17.02 2.17 2.59
CA THR A 126 -16.72 0.92 3.30
C THR A 126 -16.69 1.22 4.78
N ASN A 127 -17.48 0.50 5.57
CA ASN A 127 -17.48 0.58 7.03
C ASN A 127 -17.27 -0.82 7.57
N ALA A 128 -16.17 -1.02 8.29
CA ALA A 128 -15.84 -2.32 8.84
C ALA A 128 -15.49 -2.24 10.32
N LYS A 129 -15.99 -3.21 11.07
CA LYS A 129 -15.55 -3.55 12.43
C LYS A 129 -14.81 -4.87 12.37
N GLY A 130 -13.61 -4.91 12.92
CA GLY A 130 -12.78 -6.11 12.95
C GLY A 130 -13.27 -7.16 13.94
N ILE A 131 -12.64 -8.35 13.89
CA ILE A 131 -12.89 -9.42 14.86
C ILE A 131 -12.28 -9.13 16.25
N ILE A 132 -11.42 -8.13 16.35
CA ILE A 132 -10.83 -7.62 17.59
C ILE A 132 -11.59 -6.35 17.98
N HIS A 133 -11.91 -6.18 19.26
CA HIS A 133 -12.61 -5.00 19.77
C HIS A 133 -11.89 -3.70 19.41
N ASN A 134 -12.64 -2.63 19.12
CA ASN A 134 -12.15 -1.30 18.75
C ASN A 134 -11.20 -1.26 17.52
N ASN A 135 -11.27 -2.29 16.67
CA ASN A 135 -10.62 -2.29 15.38
C ASN A 135 -11.64 -1.87 14.33
N ASP A 136 -11.57 -0.61 13.90
CA ASP A 136 -12.54 0.00 12.98
C ASP A 136 -11.84 0.53 11.72
N TYR A 137 -12.55 0.46 10.61
CA TYR A 137 -12.11 0.97 9.31
C TYR A 137 -13.26 1.65 8.58
N GLU A 138 -13.05 2.88 8.16
CA GLU A 138 -13.98 3.63 7.32
C GLU A 138 -13.26 4.13 6.07
N ARG A 139 -13.91 4.01 4.91
CA ARG A 139 -13.41 4.56 3.65
C ARG A 139 -14.52 5.19 2.85
N TYR A 140 -14.24 6.35 2.27
CA TYR A 140 -15.10 7.08 1.36
C TYR A 140 -14.32 7.34 0.07
N ASN A 141 -14.91 7.02 -1.08
CA ASN A 141 -14.32 7.23 -2.39
C ASN A 141 -15.26 8.05 -3.28
N VAL A 142 -14.67 8.94 -4.05
CA VAL A 142 -15.33 9.65 -5.15
C VAL A 142 -14.46 9.52 -6.37
N THR A 143 -15.02 9.06 -7.50
CA THR A 143 -14.32 8.97 -8.78
C THR A 143 -15.13 9.67 -9.85
N VAL A 144 -14.47 10.54 -10.63
CA VAL A 144 -15.04 11.19 -11.82
C VAL A 144 -14.08 10.96 -12.96
N ARG A 145 -14.59 10.48 -14.10
CA ARG A 145 -13.81 10.35 -15.33
C ARG A 145 -14.63 10.82 -16.52
N ASN A 146 -14.01 11.62 -17.37
CA ASN A 146 -14.62 12.08 -18.62
C ASN A 146 -13.65 11.83 -19.77
N VAL A 147 -14.18 11.24 -20.85
CA VAL A 147 -13.46 11.03 -22.10
C VAL A 147 -14.20 11.80 -23.20
N ALA A 148 -13.51 12.73 -23.85
CA ALA A 148 -14.07 13.57 -24.89
C ALA A 148 -13.25 13.44 -26.19
N LYS A 149 -13.95 13.25 -27.33
CA LYS A 149 -13.38 13.27 -28.67
C LYS A 149 -13.68 14.58 -29.37
N MET A 150 -12.68 15.20 -29.94
CA MET A 150 -12.72 16.52 -30.57
C MET A 150 -11.99 16.53 -31.92
N LEU A 151 -12.06 17.63 -32.63
CA LEU A 151 -11.36 17.83 -33.92
C LEU A 151 -11.61 16.71 -34.93
N LYS A 152 -12.88 16.34 -35.13
CA LYS A 152 -13.30 15.23 -36.00
C LYS A 152 -12.65 13.89 -35.56
N ASP A 153 -12.72 13.63 -34.27
CA ASP A 153 -12.18 12.44 -33.59
C ASP A 153 -10.65 12.31 -33.55
N LYS A 154 -9.92 13.30 -34.06
CA LYS A 154 -8.45 13.28 -34.04
C LYS A 154 -7.86 13.55 -32.66
N LEU A 155 -8.56 14.26 -31.78
CA LEU A 155 -8.13 14.54 -30.43
C LEU A 155 -9.04 13.83 -29.42
N THR A 156 -8.46 12.95 -28.59
CA THR A 156 -9.13 12.35 -27.45
C THR A 156 -8.52 12.90 -26.16
N LEU A 157 -9.36 13.53 -25.34
CA LEU A 157 -9.02 13.96 -23.96
C LEU A 157 -9.62 12.96 -22.99
N ASP A 158 -8.84 12.51 -22.02
CA ASP A 158 -9.26 11.61 -20.94
C ASP A 158 -8.83 12.23 -19.60
N LEU A 159 -9.79 12.69 -18.82
CA LEU A 159 -9.60 13.35 -17.55
C LEU A 159 -10.20 12.48 -16.45
N SER A 160 -9.42 12.21 -15.40
CA SER A 160 -9.87 11.43 -14.26
C SER A 160 -9.44 12.11 -12.95
N PHE A 161 -10.37 12.14 -12.00
CA PHE A 161 -10.11 12.59 -10.65
C PHE A 161 -10.67 11.57 -9.66
N MET A 162 -9.87 11.25 -8.63
CA MET A 162 -10.26 10.37 -7.54
C MET A 162 -9.89 11.00 -6.20
N LEU A 163 -10.83 10.95 -5.27
CA LEU A 163 -10.65 11.27 -3.87
C LEU A 163 -10.88 10.00 -3.05
N SER A 164 -9.99 9.71 -2.11
CA SER A 164 -10.18 8.67 -1.10
C SER A 164 -9.88 9.23 0.28
N SER A 165 -10.80 9.04 1.22
CA SER A 165 -10.62 9.37 2.64
C SER A 165 -10.78 8.09 3.45
N VAL A 166 -9.75 7.76 4.24
CA VAL A 166 -9.69 6.52 5.05
C VAL A 166 -9.45 6.90 6.51
N LYS A 167 -10.25 6.32 7.40
CA LYS A 167 -10.01 6.35 8.84
C LYS A 167 -9.81 4.92 9.32
N GLU A 168 -8.73 4.73 10.07
CA GLU A 168 -8.39 3.46 10.69
C GLU A 168 -8.27 3.66 12.19
N GLN A 169 -8.81 2.74 12.97
CA GLN A 169 -8.68 2.73 14.41
C GLN A 169 -8.10 1.38 14.84
N ASN A 170 -7.01 1.42 15.59
CA ASN A 170 -6.39 0.26 16.23
C ASN A 170 -6.14 -0.93 15.28
N MET A 171 -5.65 -0.68 14.06
CA MET A 171 -5.19 -1.77 13.18
C MET A 171 -4.19 -2.63 13.95
N THR A 172 -4.42 -3.93 13.97
CA THR A 172 -3.64 -4.89 14.78
C THR A 172 -2.15 -4.78 14.46
N SER A 173 -1.36 -4.48 15.49
CA SER A 173 0.10 -4.43 15.38
C SER A 173 0.67 -5.83 15.19
N GLN A 174 1.70 -5.94 14.36
CA GLN A 174 2.49 -7.17 14.27
C GLN A 174 3.59 -7.18 15.34
N GLY A 175 3.99 -8.38 15.76
CA GLY A 175 5.04 -8.56 16.76
C GLY A 175 4.53 -8.54 18.18
N LEU A 176 5.45 -8.23 19.12
CA LEU A 176 5.23 -8.39 20.55
C LEU A 176 4.42 -7.23 21.17
N TYR A 177 4.70 -5.98 20.73
CA TYR A 177 4.16 -4.78 21.38
C TYR A 177 2.83 -4.36 20.79
N TYR A 178 1.90 -3.93 21.63
CA TYR A 178 0.56 -3.44 21.25
C TYR A 178 -0.30 -4.47 20.51
N ASN A 179 0.10 -5.75 20.56
CA ASN A 179 -0.62 -6.84 19.93
C ASN A 179 -1.39 -7.62 21.00
N PRO A 180 -2.73 -7.55 21.06
CA PRO A 180 -3.53 -8.20 22.08
C PRO A 180 -3.48 -9.73 21.98
N LEU A 181 -3.08 -10.29 20.83
CA LEU A 181 -2.99 -11.75 20.63
C LEU A 181 -1.83 -12.36 21.43
N VAL A 182 -0.76 -11.60 21.70
CA VAL A 182 0.38 -12.14 22.45
C VAL A 182 0.01 -12.47 23.89
N PRO A 183 -0.52 -11.55 24.73
CA PRO A 183 -0.97 -11.90 26.07
C PRO A 183 -2.15 -12.85 26.07
N LEU A 184 -3.00 -12.83 25.02
CA LEU A 184 -4.08 -13.78 24.86
C LEU A 184 -3.55 -15.21 24.70
N TYR A 185 -2.55 -15.44 23.85
CA TYR A 185 -1.98 -16.76 23.61
C TYR A 185 -1.01 -17.22 24.72
N LEU A 186 -0.48 -16.29 25.50
CA LEU A 186 0.34 -16.56 26.67
C LEU A 186 -0.48 -16.57 27.98
N PHE A 187 -1.80 -16.51 27.91
CA PHE A 187 -2.64 -16.64 29.10
C PHE A 187 -2.44 -18.03 29.71
N PRO A 188 -2.14 -18.10 31.04
CA PRO A 188 -1.74 -19.35 31.66
C PRO A 188 -2.90 -20.35 31.77
N ALA A 189 -2.60 -21.60 31.42
CA ALA A 189 -3.57 -22.69 31.58
C ALA A 189 -3.93 -22.91 33.06
N GLY A 190 -5.21 -23.18 33.32
CA GLY A 190 -5.74 -23.44 34.64
C GLY A 190 -6.17 -22.19 35.43
N ASP A 191 -5.95 -21.00 34.89
CA ASP A 191 -6.53 -19.79 35.47
C ASP A 191 -7.81 -19.37 34.72
N ASP A 192 -8.59 -18.53 35.39
CA ASP A 192 -9.89 -18.09 34.90
C ASP A 192 -9.75 -16.78 34.10
N PHE A 193 -9.97 -16.90 32.78
CA PHE A 193 -9.85 -15.76 31.86
C PHE A 193 -10.90 -14.67 32.15
N SER A 194 -12.05 -15.03 32.75
CA SER A 194 -13.07 -14.04 33.11
C SER A 194 -12.57 -12.95 34.08
N LYS A 195 -11.56 -13.28 34.90
CA LYS A 195 -10.93 -12.31 35.82
C LYS A 195 -10.24 -11.16 35.08
N VAL A 196 -9.71 -11.42 33.88
CA VAL A 196 -9.02 -10.40 33.07
C VAL A 196 -9.96 -9.67 32.11
N GLN A 197 -11.17 -10.14 31.94
CA GLN A 197 -12.23 -9.37 31.26
C GLN A 197 -12.57 -8.10 32.05
N ALA A 198 -12.49 -8.14 33.38
CA ALA A 198 -12.51 -6.96 34.23
C ALA A 198 -11.13 -6.25 34.18
N TYR A 199 -10.76 -5.78 32.99
CA TYR A 199 -9.42 -5.35 32.60
C TYR A 199 -8.91 -4.10 33.31
N GLN A 200 -9.74 -3.39 34.07
CA GLN A 200 -9.40 -2.15 34.78
C GLN A 200 -9.86 -2.18 36.22
N ARG A 201 -9.11 -1.49 37.06
CA ARG A 201 -9.43 -1.27 38.46
C ARG A 201 -9.16 0.17 38.87
N TYR A 202 -9.96 0.68 39.79
CA TYR A 202 -9.77 2.02 40.33
C TYR A 202 -8.55 2.04 41.24
N ASP A 203 -7.63 2.95 40.93
CA ASP A 203 -6.45 3.29 41.72
C ASP A 203 -6.77 4.56 42.52
N SER A 204 -6.98 4.39 43.84
CA SER A 204 -7.39 5.49 44.75
C SER A 204 -6.30 6.53 44.95
N GLU A 205 -5.02 6.15 44.82
CA GLU A 205 -3.91 7.09 44.99
C GLU A 205 -3.77 8.01 43.79
N ARG A 206 -4.09 7.49 42.61
CA ARG A 206 -4.00 8.21 41.35
C ARG A 206 -5.35 8.80 40.89
N ASN A 207 -6.42 8.44 41.58
CA ASN A 207 -7.80 8.85 41.24
C ASN A 207 -8.19 8.58 39.79
N LEU A 208 -7.83 7.39 39.27
CA LEU A 208 -8.16 6.97 37.90
C LEU A 208 -8.23 5.44 37.81
N LEU A 209 -8.78 4.96 36.67
CA LEU A 209 -8.77 3.55 36.35
C LEU A 209 -7.41 3.17 35.73
N THR A 210 -6.83 2.08 36.21
CA THR A 210 -5.58 1.49 35.70
C THR A 210 -5.82 0.05 35.27
N GLN A 211 -4.93 -0.51 34.46
CA GLN A 211 -5.09 -1.87 33.99
C GLN A 211 -5.01 -2.88 35.15
N TYR A 212 -5.81 -3.90 35.07
CA TYR A 212 -5.69 -5.08 35.90
C TYR A 212 -5.04 -6.22 35.09
N TRP A 213 -3.82 -6.55 35.47
CA TRP A 213 -3.04 -7.66 34.90
C TRP A 213 -2.22 -8.33 35.99
N PRO A 214 -2.76 -9.41 36.60
CA PRO A 214 -2.10 -10.08 37.74
C PRO A 214 -0.99 -11.04 37.33
N TYR A 215 -0.58 -11.00 36.07
CA TYR A 215 0.44 -11.87 35.51
C TYR A 215 1.74 -11.13 35.26
N SER A 216 2.78 -11.89 34.92
CA SER A 216 4.09 -11.33 34.57
C SER A 216 3.97 -10.26 33.48
N THR A 217 4.67 -9.14 33.69
CA THR A 217 4.85 -8.08 32.70
C THR A 217 6.11 -8.27 31.85
N SER A 218 6.82 -9.39 32.00
CA SER A 218 7.90 -9.77 31.10
C SER A 218 7.41 -9.77 29.66
N LEU A 219 8.29 -9.51 28.69
CA LEU A 219 7.92 -9.33 27.27
C LEU A 219 6.96 -8.15 27.04
N ALA A 220 6.86 -7.23 27.99
CA ALA A 220 5.91 -6.10 27.97
C ALA A 220 4.42 -6.52 27.87
N LEU A 221 4.09 -7.69 28.43
CA LEU A 221 2.71 -8.21 28.44
C LEU A 221 1.79 -7.27 29.22
N GLN A 222 0.58 -7.17 28.70
CA GLN A 222 -0.51 -6.34 29.24
C GLN A 222 -1.82 -7.08 29.07
N ASN A 223 -2.86 -6.66 29.80
CA ASN A 223 -4.20 -7.18 29.59
C ASN A 223 -4.64 -6.96 28.12
N PRO A 224 -5.09 -8.01 27.38
CA PRO A 224 -5.48 -7.87 25.98
C PRO A 224 -6.64 -6.89 25.77
N TYR A 225 -7.59 -6.81 26.72
CA TYR A 225 -8.69 -5.82 26.68
C TYR A 225 -8.19 -4.41 26.96
N TRP A 226 -7.19 -4.23 27.85
CA TRP A 226 -6.56 -2.93 28.03
C TRP A 226 -5.90 -2.44 26.74
N ILE A 227 -5.23 -3.34 26.02
CA ILE A 227 -4.61 -2.99 24.73
C ILE A 227 -5.66 -2.48 23.73
N THR A 228 -6.81 -3.14 23.64
CA THR A 228 -7.84 -2.74 22.68
C THR A 228 -8.60 -1.47 23.07
N GLU A 229 -8.78 -1.22 24.38
CA GLU A 229 -9.59 -0.11 24.90
C GLU A 229 -8.78 1.17 25.18
N HIS A 230 -7.56 1.02 25.67
CA HIS A 230 -6.75 2.12 26.23
C HIS A 230 -5.48 2.45 25.46
N ILE A 231 -5.14 1.66 24.43
CA ILE A 231 -4.10 1.97 23.46
C ILE A 231 -4.78 2.37 22.16
N LYS A 232 -4.93 3.67 21.94
CA LYS A 232 -5.67 4.23 20.80
C LYS A 232 -4.69 4.69 19.74
N ILE A 233 -4.83 4.14 18.53
CA ILE A 233 -3.95 4.42 17.37
C ILE A 233 -4.83 4.80 16.17
N PRO A 234 -5.46 5.99 16.18
CA PRO A 234 -6.20 6.48 15.03
C PRO A 234 -5.26 6.91 13.91
N ASN A 235 -5.65 6.60 12.69
CA ASN A 235 -4.95 6.97 11.47
C ASN A 235 -5.93 7.51 10.43
N HIS A 236 -5.67 8.71 9.90
CA HIS A 236 -6.47 9.35 8.86
C HIS A 236 -5.62 9.53 7.62
N LYS A 237 -6.11 9.02 6.49
CA LYS A 237 -5.45 9.15 5.18
C LYS A 237 -6.38 9.82 4.19
N ASN A 238 -5.91 10.86 3.52
CA ASN A 238 -6.62 11.50 2.43
C ASN A 238 -5.74 11.44 1.19
N ARG A 239 -6.27 10.87 0.11
CA ARG A 239 -5.56 10.73 -1.16
C ARG A 239 -6.32 11.39 -2.28
N TYR A 240 -5.60 12.17 -3.07
CA TYR A 240 -6.10 12.88 -4.23
C TYR A 240 -5.32 12.40 -5.46
N MET A 241 -6.00 11.83 -6.44
CA MET A 241 -5.40 11.47 -7.71
C MET A 241 -6.07 12.24 -8.84
N ALA A 242 -5.27 12.86 -9.69
CA ALA A 242 -5.73 13.49 -10.92
C ALA A 242 -4.89 12.95 -12.07
N THR A 243 -5.55 12.57 -13.18
CA THR A 243 -4.90 12.15 -14.41
C THR A 243 -5.51 12.91 -15.57
N ALA A 244 -4.67 13.44 -16.44
CA ALA A 244 -5.04 14.04 -17.70
C ALA A 244 -4.25 13.38 -18.81
N SER A 245 -4.93 12.94 -19.87
CA SER A 245 -4.31 12.38 -21.08
C SER A 245 -4.91 13.03 -22.31
N ALA A 246 -4.04 13.41 -23.25
CA ALA A 246 -4.42 13.93 -24.56
C ALA A 246 -3.76 13.07 -25.63
N LYS A 247 -4.56 12.40 -26.46
CA LYS A 247 -4.11 11.62 -27.61
C LYS A 247 -4.51 12.34 -28.90
N TYR A 248 -3.54 12.63 -29.75
CA TYR A 248 -3.79 13.23 -31.05
C TYR A 248 -3.38 12.26 -32.18
N GLU A 249 -4.32 11.95 -33.08
CA GLU A 249 -4.15 11.06 -34.23
C GLU A 249 -3.82 11.89 -35.47
N PHE A 250 -2.55 11.82 -35.91
CA PHE A 250 -2.11 12.46 -37.14
C PHE A 250 -2.64 11.70 -38.34
N ALA A 251 -2.60 10.37 -38.30
CA ALA A 251 -3.15 9.43 -39.24
C ALA A 251 -3.52 8.13 -38.50
N ASP A 252 -4.22 7.21 -39.17
CA ASP A 252 -4.68 5.94 -38.58
C ASP A 252 -3.55 5.07 -38.00
N TRP A 253 -2.33 5.28 -38.46
CA TRP A 253 -1.14 4.50 -38.10
C TRP A 253 -0.16 5.24 -37.18
N ILE A 254 -0.38 6.52 -36.88
CA ILE A 254 0.52 7.32 -36.03
C ILE A 254 -0.24 8.30 -35.11
N ASN A 255 0.05 8.25 -33.86
CA ASN A 255 -0.49 9.18 -32.86
C ASN A 255 0.54 9.58 -31.82
N VAL A 256 0.30 10.70 -31.16
CA VAL A 256 1.03 11.15 -29.98
C VAL A 256 0.10 11.20 -28.79
N THR A 257 0.56 10.68 -27.66
CA THR A 257 -0.15 10.73 -26.37
C THR A 257 0.69 11.52 -25.37
N ALA A 258 0.13 12.59 -24.81
CA ALA A 258 0.68 13.27 -23.66
C ALA A 258 -0.14 12.89 -22.41
N ARG A 259 0.52 12.57 -21.30
CA ARG A 259 -0.12 12.20 -20.05
C ARG A 259 0.51 12.95 -18.88
N ALA A 260 -0.33 13.45 -17.98
CA ALA A 260 0.09 13.99 -16.70
C ALA A 260 -0.72 13.32 -15.58
N LYS A 261 -0.05 13.02 -14.47
CA LYS A 261 -0.65 12.43 -13.28
C LYS A 261 -0.12 13.14 -12.04
N MET A 262 -1.01 13.44 -11.11
CA MET A 262 -0.71 13.85 -9.75
C MET A 262 -1.34 12.85 -8.78
N ASP A 263 -0.57 12.40 -7.80
CA ASP A 263 -1.02 11.52 -6.71
C ASP A 263 -0.48 12.11 -5.41
N ARG A 264 -1.37 12.61 -4.55
CA ARG A 264 -1.00 13.17 -3.25
C ARG A 264 -1.72 12.42 -2.13
N ASN A 265 -0.94 11.95 -1.19
CA ASN A 265 -1.42 11.26 0.02
C ASN A 265 -0.97 12.04 1.26
N ASN A 266 -1.94 12.43 2.08
CA ASN A 266 -1.71 13.04 3.37
C ASN A 266 -2.20 12.08 4.45
N GLU A 267 -1.32 11.71 5.38
CA GLU A 267 -1.61 10.77 6.45
C GLU A 267 -1.31 11.41 7.81
N ARG A 268 -2.26 11.33 8.71
CA ARG A 268 -2.13 11.78 10.10
C ARG A 268 -2.32 10.58 11.03
N ARG A 269 -1.26 10.23 11.75
CA ARG A 269 -1.25 9.18 12.77
C ARG A 269 -1.18 9.80 14.15
N GLU A 270 -1.98 9.29 15.06
CA GLU A 270 -1.87 9.62 16.48
C GLU A 270 -1.68 8.34 17.29
N ARG A 271 -1.03 8.46 18.42
CA ARG A 271 -0.93 7.40 19.41
C ARG A 271 -1.25 7.99 20.75
N MET A 272 -2.25 7.44 21.42
CA MET A 272 -2.72 7.85 22.74
C MET A 272 -2.78 6.60 23.60
N TYR A 273 -1.89 6.52 24.60
CA TYR A 273 -1.85 5.42 25.55
C TYR A 273 -2.26 5.95 26.89
N ASP A 274 -3.33 5.39 27.44
CA ASP A 274 -3.89 5.86 28.71
C ASP A 274 -2.95 5.59 29.88
N ALA A 275 -3.06 6.41 30.92
CA ALA A 275 -2.41 6.23 32.21
C ALA A 275 -2.78 4.86 32.79
N GLY A 276 -1.78 4.06 33.19
CA GLY A 276 -1.99 2.65 33.59
C GLY A 276 -1.46 1.64 32.56
N THR A 277 -1.15 2.09 31.34
CA THR A 277 -0.41 1.31 30.35
C THR A 277 0.99 0.96 30.87
N ASN A 278 1.55 -0.16 30.44
CA ASN A 278 2.88 -0.64 30.83
C ASN A 278 3.93 0.49 30.74
N THR A 279 4.78 0.60 31.78
CA THR A 279 5.76 1.68 31.96
C THR A 279 6.83 1.76 30.87
N LEU A 280 7.04 0.65 30.12
CA LEU A 280 7.88 0.67 28.94
C LEU A 280 7.35 1.66 27.88
N PHE A 281 6.04 1.75 27.75
CA PHE A 281 5.37 2.50 26.67
C PHE A 281 4.84 3.86 27.12
N ALA A 282 4.42 4.01 28.38
CA ALA A 282 3.79 5.21 28.88
C ALA A 282 4.31 5.58 30.25
N SER A 283 4.24 6.86 30.62
CA SER A 283 4.43 7.29 32.00
C SER A 283 3.19 6.97 32.86
N LYS A 284 3.24 7.28 34.13
CA LYS A 284 2.05 7.24 34.99
C LYS A 284 0.91 8.16 34.56
N TYR A 285 1.17 9.07 33.63
CA TYR A 285 0.17 10.00 33.07
C TYR A 285 -0.28 9.61 31.66
N GLY A 286 0.41 8.65 31.01
CA GLY A 286 0.10 8.19 29.66
C GLY A 286 1.20 8.54 28.64
N TYR A 287 0.86 8.41 27.35
CA TYR A 287 1.73 8.72 26.22
C TYR A 287 0.92 9.37 25.09
N TYR A 288 1.50 10.36 24.44
CA TYR A 288 0.91 10.98 23.25
C TYR A 288 1.94 11.25 22.18
N SER A 289 1.61 10.86 20.95
CA SER A 289 2.40 11.29 19.79
C SER A 289 1.52 11.54 18.58
N LYS A 290 2.03 12.37 17.69
CA LYS A 290 1.41 12.68 16.40
C LYS A 290 2.46 12.69 15.31
N SER A 291 2.12 12.11 14.17
CA SER A 291 2.91 12.13 12.96
C SER A 291 2.04 12.59 11.78
N ASN A 292 2.55 13.53 10.99
CA ASN A 292 1.97 13.91 9.71
C ASN A 292 2.92 13.43 8.62
N ILE A 293 2.38 12.74 7.62
CA ILE A 293 3.13 12.21 6.49
C ILE A 293 2.49 12.77 5.22
N GLU A 294 3.28 13.42 4.41
CA GLU A 294 2.88 13.88 3.08
C GLU A 294 3.71 13.17 2.03
N ASN A 295 3.06 12.63 1.01
CA ASN A 295 3.71 12.05 -0.15
C ASN A 295 3.01 12.55 -1.40
N GLN A 296 3.75 13.19 -2.29
CA GLN A 296 3.23 13.70 -3.55
C GLN A 296 4.08 13.18 -4.70
N GLN A 297 3.42 12.57 -5.67
CA GLN A 297 4.02 12.15 -6.93
C GLN A 297 3.43 12.96 -8.08
N ILE A 298 4.28 13.55 -8.90
CA ILE A 298 3.93 14.17 -10.17
C ILE A 298 4.64 13.39 -11.26
N TYR A 299 3.86 12.90 -12.23
CA TYR A 299 4.34 12.16 -13.39
C TYR A 299 3.89 12.82 -14.68
N GLY A 300 4.78 12.90 -15.66
CA GLY A 300 4.47 13.34 -17.00
C GLY A 300 5.12 12.43 -18.04
N GLU A 301 4.42 12.22 -19.16
CA GLU A 301 4.86 11.34 -20.25
C GLU A 301 4.45 11.92 -21.59
N LEU A 302 5.33 11.79 -22.58
CA LEU A 302 5.03 11.99 -23.98
C LEU A 302 5.41 10.73 -24.75
N LEU A 303 4.48 10.20 -25.54
CA LEU A 303 4.62 8.94 -26.24
C LEU A 303 4.15 9.07 -27.68
N LEU A 304 5.03 8.79 -28.62
CA LEU A 304 4.73 8.60 -30.04
C LEU A 304 4.45 7.11 -30.27
N ASN A 305 3.30 6.80 -30.87
CA ASN A 305 2.89 5.45 -31.19
C ASN A 305 2.76 5.31 -32.72
N ILE A 306 3.31 4.23 -33.24
CA ILE A 306 3.27 3.85 -34.64
C ILE A 306 2.73 2.42 -34.73
N ASN A 307 1.75 2.18 -35.62
CA ASN A 307 1.26 0.85 -35.95
C ASN A 307 0.90 0.82 -37.44
N LYS A 308 1.77 0.21 -38.24
CA LYS A 308 1.62 0.23 -39.68
C LYS A 308 1.89 -1.14 -40.31
N TYR A 309 1.04 -1.50 -41.27
CA TYR A 309 1.22 -2.66 -42.11
C TYR A 309 1.92 -2.26 -43.41
N PHE A 310 2.83 -3.10 -43.85
CA PHE A 310 3.60 -2.95 -45.09
C PHE A 310 3.50 -4.24 -45.91
N VAL A 311 3.83 -4.13 -47.21
CA VAL A 311 3.94 -5.27 -48.13
C VAL A 311 2.68 -6.15 -48.08
N ASP A 312 1.54 -5.57 -48.49
CA ASP A 312 0.24 -6.25 -48.52
C ASP A 312 -0.12 -7.02 -47.24
N ASN A 313 0.07 -6.35 -46.09
CA ASN A 313 -0.16 -6.90 -44.75
C ASN A 313 0.77 -8.06 -44.33
N THR A 314 1.84 -8.30 -45.09
CA THR A 314 2.84 -9.33 -44.75
C THR A 314 3.72 -8.92 -43.54
N LEU A 315 4.01 -7.64 -43.41
CA LEU A 315 4.84 -7.08 -42.36
C LEU A 315 4.04 -6.08 -41.53
N ASN A 316 3.96 -6.29 -40.24
CA ASN A 316 3.41 -5.33 -39.27
C ASN A 316 4.53 -4.74 -38.44
N VAL A 317 4.57 -3.43 -38.27
CA VAL A 317 5.48 -2.71 -37.40
C VAL A 317 4.66 -1.93 -36.38
N THR A 318 4.79 -2.31 -35.13
CA THR A 318 4.29 -1.54 -33.97
C THR A 318 5.49 -0.98 -33.23
N ALA A 319 5.57 0.34 -33.07
CA ALA A 319 6.67 0.99 -32.39
C ALA A 319 6.17 2.11 -31.46
N ASN A 320 6.85 2.28 -30.34
CA ASN A 320 6.61 3.35 -29.39
C ASN A 320 7.94 4.02 -29.06
N VAL A 321 7.97 5.35 -29.03
CA VAL A 321 9.11 6.13 -28.59
C VAL A 321 8.60 7.22 -27.65
N GLY A 322 9.20 7.33 -26.48
CA GLY A 322 8.71 8.30 -25.53
C GLY A 322 9.73 8.69 -24.46
N GLY A 323 9.33 9.63 -23.66
CA GLY A 323 10.04 10.05 -22.48
C GLY A 323 9.10 10.39 -21.35
N ASN A 324 9.56 10.22 -20.14
CA ASN A 324 8.79 10.58 -18.95
C ASN A 324 9.65 11.26 -17.91
N PHE A 325 8.98 11.93 -16.99
CA PHE A 325 9.55 12.41 -15.73
C PHE A 325 8.64 12.03 -14.57
N GLU A 326 9.26 11.81 -13.42
CA GLU A 326 8.60 11.55 -12.15
C GLU A 326 9.31 12.39 -11.06
N ASN A 327 8.52 13.15 -10.32
CA ASN A 327 8.97 13.85 -9.12
C ASN A 327 8.20 13.30 -7.93
N ASN A 328 8.92 12.89 -6.89
CA ASN A 328 8.37 12.31 -5.68
C ASN A 328 8.85 13.14 -4.49
N ASP A 329 7.93 13.80 -3.81
CA ASP A 329 8.18 14.62 -2.63
C ASP A 329 7.59 13.91 -1.42
N TYR A 330 8.43 13.57 -0.47
CA TYR A 330 8.05 12.91 0.77
C TYR A 330 8.48 13.76 1.96
N GLN A 331 7.57 13.96 2.90
CA GLN A 331 7.83 14.62 4.18
C GLN A 331 7.12 13.86 5.30
N SER A 332 7.79 13.72 6.42
CA SER A 332 7.23 13.14 7.65
C SER A 332 7.70 13.94 8.85
N ASP A 333 6.74 14.46 9.60
CA ASP A 333 6.96 15.18 10.85
C ASP A 333 6.37 14.37 12.00
N TYR A 334 7.14 14.20 13.05
CA TYR A 334 6.75 13.48 14.26
C TYR A 334 7.04 14.34 15.48
N PHE A 335 6.10 14.34 16.42
CA PHE A 335 6.32 14.86 17.76
C PHE A 335 5.53 14.01 18.78
N GLY A 336 6.14 13.72 19.93
CA GLY A 336 5.46 13.05 21.03
C GLY A 336 6.41 12.38 22.00
N GLY A 337 5.84 11.90 23.08
CA GLY A 337 6.54 11.26 24.18
C GLY A 337 5.61 10.92 25.34
N LYS A 338 6.18 10.51 26.45
CA LYS A 338 5.46 10.25 27.67
C LYS A 338 4.85 11.54 28.23
N LEU A 339 3.65 11.46 28.80
CA LEU A 339 2.98 12.60 29.42
C LEU A 339 3.58 12.92 30.80
N LYS A 340 3.60 14.22 31.18
CA LYS A 340 4.34 14.71 32.36
C LYS A 340 3.47 14.95 33.60
N SER A 341 2.30 15.55 33.45
CA SER A 341 1.62 16.19 34.57
C SER A 341 0.17 15.80 34.75
N VAL A 342 -0.60 15.67 33.68
CA VAL A 342 -2.03 15.40 33.71
C VAL A 342 -2.33 14.08 33.02
N ALA A 343 -2.96 13.15 33.74
CA ALA A 343 -3.29 11.84 33.20
C ALA A 343 -4.30 11.96 32.07
N ASN A 344 -4.04 11.25 30.96
CA ASN A 344 -4.92 11.13 29.79
C ASN A 344 -5.23 12.46 29.08
N LEU A 345 -4.47 13.53 29.34
CA LEU A 345 -4.57 14.79 28.60
C LEU A 345 -3.60 14.76 27.41
N PHE A 346 -4.09 14.31 26.26
CA PHE A 346 -3.32 14.09 25.04
C PHE A 346 -3.07 15.39 24.27
N THR A 347 -2.16 16.20 24.76
CA THR A 347 -1.71 17.46 24.16
C THR A 347 -0.20 17.56 24.15
N PHE A 348 0.38 18.28 23.20
CA PHE A 348 1.83 18.50 23.16
C PHE A 348 2.35 19.25 24.39
N GLY A 349 1.56 20.16 24.97
CA GLY A 349 1.93 20.87 26.18
C GLY A 349 2.04 19.99 27.43
N ASN A 350 1.52 18.76 27.39
CA ASN A 350 1.61 17.79 28.47
C ASN A 350 2.69 16.72 28.24
N VAL A 351 3.41 16.75 27.12
CA VAL A 351 4.53 15.84 26.85
C VAL A 351 5.73 16.23 27.70
N ASP A 352 6.43 15.26 28.26
CA ASP A 352 7.64 15.49 29.05
C ASP A 352 8.82 15.86 28.14
N THR A 353 9.15 17.15 28.11
CA THR A 353 10.22 17.70 27.27
C THR A 353 11.62 17.37 27.79
N SER A 354 11.76 16.70 28.94
CA SER A 354 13.06 16.22 29.43
C SER A 354 13.49 14.90 28.79
N GLU A 355 12.58 14.19 28.12
CA GLU A 355 12.91 12.98 27.37
C GLU A 355 13.63 13.31 26.04
N LYS A 356 14.37 12.34 25.50
CA LYS A 356 15.06 12.47 24.21
C LYS A 356 14.19 12.02 23.04
N ASN A 357 14.53 12.46 21.84
CA ASN A 357 13.89 12.03 20.58
C ASN A 357 12.38 12.36 20.50
N LEU A 358 11.97 13.47 21.10
CA LEU A 358 10.57 13.92 21.09
C LEU A 358 10.08 14.37 19.72
N ALA A 359 10.98 14.90 18.90
CA ALA A 359 10.67 15.39 17.57
C ALA A 359 11.58 14.75 16.53
N ASN A 360 11.01 14.46 15.38
CA ASN A 360 11.76 14.01 14.21
C ASN A 360 11.14 14.58 12.94
N GLN A 361 11.97 15.04 12.03
CA GLN A 361 11.57 15.46 10.71
C GLN A 361 12.41 14.73 9.67
N TYR A 362 11.76 14.14 8.69
CA TYR A 362 12.41 13.43 7.60
C TYR A 362 11.73 13.78 6.29
N GLY A 363 12.53 13.99 5.24
CA GLY A 363 11.99 14.24 3.92
C GLY A 363 13.02 14.08 2.82
N TYR A 364 12.51 13.94 1.60
CA TYR A 364 13.34 13.91 0.39
C TYR A 364 12.56 14.36 -0.84
N HIS A 365 13.32 14.81 -1.84
CA HIS A 365 12.86 15.04 -3.21
C HIS A 365 13.56 14.06 -4.13
N LEU A 366 12.80 13.14 -4.72
CA LEU A 366 13.29 12.16 -5.68
C LEU A 366 12.82 12.54 -7.08
N LYS A 367 13.77 12.73 -8.00
CA LYS A 367 13.49 13.07 -9.41
C LYS A 367 14.03 11.97 -10.30
N LYS A 368 13.15 11.46 -11.17
CA LYS A 368 13.50 10.48 -12.20
C LYS A 368 13.12 11.02 -13.57
N ARG A 369 13.87 10.65 -14.58
CA ARG A 369 13.59 10.91 -15.99
C ARG A 369 13.95 9.68 -16.80
N ALA A 370 13.26 9.47 -17.90
CA ALA A 370 13.59 8.38 -18.79
C ALA A 370 13.32 8.75 -20.25
N ILE A 371 14.08 8.12 -21.12
CA ILE A 371 13.81 8.03 -22.55
C ILE A 371 13.74 6.52 -22.88
N PHE A 372 12.73 6.11 -23.62
CA PHE A 372 12.52 4.72 -23.93
C PHE A 372 11.90 4.54 -25.33
N GLY A 373 12.11 3.35 -25.86
CA GLY A 373 11.47 2.95 -27.11
C GLY A 373 11.26 1.44 -27.15
N SER A 374 10.22 1.04 -27.85
CA SER A 374 9.94 -0.36 -28.16
C SER A 374 9.53 -0.50 -29.61
N ALA A 375 9.89 -1.61 -30.21
CA ALA A 375 9.44 -1.99 -31.53
C ALA A 375 9.10 -3.48 -31.59
N GLN A 376 7.97 -3.82 -32.13
CA GLN A 376 7.61 -5.18 -32.51
C GLN A 376 7.47 -5.25 -34.04
N ILE A 377 8.17 -6.18 -34.63
CA ILE A 377 8.09 -6.48 -36.09
C ILE A 377 7.46 -7.85 -36.22
N GLY A 378 6.26 -7.89 -36.78
CA GLY A 378 5.50 -9.12 -37.06
C GLY A 378 5.56 -9.50 -38.53
N TYR A 379 5.94 -10.74 -38.83
CA TYR A 379 5.96 -11.29 -40.17
C TYR A 379 4.84 -12.32 -40.34
N LYS A 380 3.94 -12.06 -41.28
CA LYS A 380 2.76 -12.90 -41.59
C LYS A 380 1.94 -13.35 -40.38
N SER A 381 1.96 -12.58 -39.30
CA SER A 381 1.36 -12.93 -38.03
C SER A 381 1.88 -14.26 -37.41
N MET A 382 2.95 -14.83 -37.94
CA MET A 382 3.54 -16.11 -37.52
C MET A 382 4.83 -15.94 -36.69
N ALA A 383 5.64 -14.94 -37.01
CA ALA A 383 6.90 -14.67 -36.34
C ALA A 383 6.95 -13.20 -35.86
N TYR A 384 7.53 -12.98 -34.66
CA TYR A 384 7.63 -11.64 -34.10
C TYR A 384 9.02 -11.42 -33.49
N LEU A 385 9.58 -10.26 -33.82
CA LEU A 385 10.78 -9.73 -33.16
C LEU A 385 10.37 -8.55 -32.30
N ASP A 386 10.64 -8.61 -31.00
CA ASP A 386 10.41 -7.58 -30.02
C ASP A 386 11.74 -6.97 -29.59
N VAL A 387 11.89 -5.65 -29.67
CA VAL A 387 13.07 -4.93 -29.21
C VAL A 387 12.63 -3.80 -28.32
N THR A 388 13.24 -3.66 -27.13
CA THR A 388 13.02 -2.51 -26.28
C THR A 388 14.34 -1.98 -25.75
N ALA A 389 14.40 -0.67 -25.57
CA ALA A 389 15.53 0.03 -24.97
C ALA A 389 15.03 1.15 -24.09
N ARG A 390 15.65 1.29 -22.92
CA ARG A 390 15.34 2.37 -21.98
C ARG A 390 16.60 2.87 -21.31
N ASN A 391 16.69 4.19 -21.09
CA ASN A 391 17.69 4.80 -20.25
C ASN A 391 17.02 5.66 -19.18
N ASP A 392 17.34 5.38 -17.93
CA ASP A 392 16.82 6.09 -16.76
C ASP A 392 17.90 6.94 -16.08
N TRP A 393 17.53 8.16 -15.72
CA TRP A 393 18.30 9.07 -14.86
C TRP A 393 17.52 9.22 -13.53
N SER A 394 18.22 9.13 -12.41
CA SER A 394 17.65 9.37 -11.08
C SER A 394 18.52 10.32 -10.28
N SER A 395 17.90 11.19 -9.49
CA SER A 395 18.62 12.06 -8.56
C SER A 395 19.42 11.29 -7.50
N THR A 396 19.11 9.99 -7.29
CA THR A 396 19.81 9.10 -6.36
C THR A 396 21.20 8.68 -6.87
N PHE A 397 21.48 8.86 -8.17
CA PHE A 397 22.82 8.65 -8.73
C PHE A 397 23.81 9.80 -8.45
N LYS A 398 23.32 10.91 -7.90
CA LYS A 398 24.21 11.97 -7.49
C LYS A 398 25.20 11.45 -6.44
N GLY A 399 26.50 11.61 -6.70
CA GLY A 399 27.58 11.07 -5.84
C GLY A 399 28.01 9.63 -6.16
N THR A 400 27.41 9.00 -7.17
CA THR A 400 27.90 7.72 -7.72
C THR A 400 28.75 7.96 -8.97
N ASN A 401 29.48 6.92 -9.38
CA ASN A 401 30.20 6.90 -10.65
C ASN A 401 29.28 6.66 -11.85
N THR A 402 28.01 6.29 -11.61
CA THR A 402 26.99 5.97 -12.60
C THR A 402 26.05 7.15 -12.76
N GLY A 403 25.92 7.71 -13.96
CA GLY A 403 25.01 8.85 -14.24
C GLY A 403 23.60 8.42 -14.64
N SER A 404 23.46 7.25 -15.24
CA SER A 404 22.20 6.70 -15.75
C SER A 404 22.27 5.19 -15.90
N PHE A 405 21.13 4.55 -16.05
CA PHE A 405 21.00 3.15 -16.34
C PHE A 405 20.41 2.94 -17.73
N PHE A 406 21.09 2.15 -18.57
CA PHE A 406 20.58 1.68 -19.82
C PHE A 406 20.23 0.18 -19.71
N TYR A 407 19.02 -0.19 -20.13
CA TYR A 407 18.60 -1.58 -20.16
C TYR A 407 17.87 -1.91 -21.47
N PRO A 408 18.47 -2.85 -22.24
CA PRO A 408 17.87 -3.40 -23.45
C PRO A 408 17.03 -4.63 -23.15
N SER A 409 16.12 -4.93 -24.06
CA SER A 409 15.47 -6.23 -24.15
C SER A 409 15.27 -6.61 -25.61
N ILE A 410 15.48 -7.88 -25.92
CA ILE A 410 15.19 -8.47 -27.22
C ILE A 410 14.44 -9.78 -27.05
N GLY A 411 13.40 -9.99 -27.84
CA GLY A 411 12.59 -11.19 -27.82
C GLY A 411 12.29 -11.68 -29.23
N LEU A 412 12.28 -12.97 -29.41
CA LEU A 412 11.84 -13.64 -30.63
C LEU A 412 10.72 -14.61 -30.27
N SER A 413 9.64 -14.56 -31.03
CA SER A 413 8.55 -15.53 -30.87
C SER A 413 8.03 -16.02 -32.19
N GLY A 414 7.63 -17.30 -32.25
CA GLY A 414 7.08 -17.92 -33.45
C GLY A 414 5.91 -18.83 -33.13
N ILE A 415 4.86 -18.75 -33.97
CA ILE A 415 3.73 -19.68 -33.91
C ILE A 415 4.14 -20.88 -34.80
N ILE A 416 4.61 -21.93 -34.09
CA ILE A 416 5.22 -23.11 -34.73
C ILE A 416 4.20 -23.83 -35.62
N THR A 417 2.95 -23.91 -35.18
CA THR A 417 1.87 -24.52 -35.96
C THR A 417 1.64 -23.86 -37.27
N ASP A 418 1.77 -22.52 -37.36
CA ASP A 418 1.57 -21.76 -38.59
C ASP A 418 2.81 -21.77 -39.47
N ILE A 419 4.02 -21.68 -38.89
CA ILE A 419 5.30 -21.69 -39.58
C ILE A 419 5.50 -23.03 -40.33
N PHE A 420 5.23 -24.15 -39.65
CA PHE A 420 5.42 -25.49 -40.17
C PHE A 420 4.14 -26.12 -40.75
N ARG A 421 3.01 -25.39 -40.71
CA ARG A 421 1.70 -25.87 -41.18
C ARG A 421 1.32 -27.22 -40.57
N CYS A 422 1.48 -27.34 -39.27
CA CYS A 422 1.15 -28.56 -38.53
C CYS A 422 -0.35 -28.90 -38.63
N SER A 423 -0.70 -30.19 -38.53
CA SER A 423 -2.11 -30.61 -38.48
C SER A 423 -2.79 -30.03 -37.22
N THR A 424 -3.91 -29.33 -37.42
CA THR A 424 -4.70 -28.73 -36.33
C THR A 424 -5.44 -29.74 -35.49
N ASP A 425 -5.59 -30.99 -36.01
CA ASP A 425 -6.28 -32.08 -35.27
C ASP A 425 -5.45 -32.60 -34.10
N ILE A 426 -4.10 -32.57 -34.24
CA ILE A 426 -3.16 -33.05 -33.22
C ILE A 426 -2.66 -31.89 -32.35
N MET A 427 -2.35 -30.76 -32.98
CA MET A 427 -1.78 -29.59 -32.29
C MET A 427 -2.44 -28.30 -32.86
N PRO A 428 -3.52 -27.84 -32.26
CA PRO A 428 -4.26 -26.69 -32.78
C PRO A 428 -3.47 -25.37 -32.67
N TYR A 429 -2.58 -25.25 -31.67
CA TYR A 429 -1.77 -24.06 -31.47
C TYR A 429 -0.52 -24.34 -30.67
N MET A 430 0.65 -23.94 -31.19
CA MET A 430 1.92 -23.96 -30.47
C MET A 430 2.70 -22.67 -30.74
N LYS A 431 3.04 -21.95 -29.67
CA LYS A 431 3.89 -20.75 -29.73
C LYS A 431 5.14 -20.95 -28.88
N VAL A 432 6.31 -20.65 -29.46
CA VAL A 432 7.60 -20.63 -28.74
C VAL A 432 8.07 -19.19 -28.61
N ARG A 433 8.66 -18.87 -27.48
CA ARG A 433 9.22 -17.56 -27.15
C ARG A 433 10.61 -17.71 -26.53
N ILE A 434 11.54 -16.89 -26.97
CA ILE A 434 12.86 -16.73 -26.35
C ILE A 434 13.09 -15.23 -26.17
N SER A 435 13.54 -14.82 -25.01
CA SER A 435 13.85 -13.41 -24.75
C SER A 435 15.04 -13.25 -23.82
N TYR A 436 15.76 -12.15 -24.04
CA TYR A 436 16.82 -11.68 -23.17
C TYR A 436 16.49 -10.24 -22.74
N SER A 437 16.67 -9.92 -21.46
CA SER A 437 16.49 -8.58 -20.95
C SER A 437 17.43 -8.31 -19.78
N GLU A 438 17.93 -7.09 -19.73
CA GLU A 438 18.66 -6.57 -18.59
C GLU A 438 17.78 -5.56 -17.84
N VAL A 439 17.99 -5.47 -16.53
CA VAL A 439 17.24 -4.57 -15.68
C VAL A 439 18.14 -4.06 -14.56
N GLY A 440 18.07 -2.79 -14.26
CA GLY A 440 18.77 -2.16 -13.14
C GLY A 440 17.80 -1.44 -12.21
N ASN A 441 18.20 -1.25 -10.95
CA ASN A 441 17.50 -0.43 -9.99
C ASN A 441 18.34 0.77 -9.59
N SER A 442 17.69 1.93 -9.42
CA SER A 442 18.35 3.06 -8.76
C SER A 442 18.49 2.76 -7.25
N PRO A 443 19.59 3.20 -6.61
CA PRO A 443 19.72 3.08 -5.16
C PRO A 443 18.64 3.89 -4.44
N ASP A 444 18.39 3.55 -3.18
CA ASP A 444 17.54 4.36 -2.32
C ASP A 444 18.14 5.76 -2.10
N VAL A 445 17.30 6.70 -1.66
CA VAL A 445 17.74 8.06 -1.37
C VAL A 445 18.83 8.07 -0.29
N PHE A 446 19.83 8.91 -0.46
CA PHE A 446 20.96 9.13 0.47
C PHE A 446 21.93 7.96 0.66
N LEU A 447 21.87 6.89 -0.14
CA LEU A 447 22.84 5.81 -0.03
C LEU A 447 24.23 6.16 -0.60
N ALA A 448 24.27 7.02 -1.60
CA ALA A 448 25.52 7.43 -2.26
C ALA A 448 26.14 8.71 -1.70
N ILE A 449 25.42 9.44 -0.85
CA ILE A 449 25.82 10.75 -0.31
C ILE A 449 25.86 10.66 1.22
N PRO A 450 26.92 11.19 1.87
CA PRO A 450 26.96 11.27 3.33
C PRO A 450 25.84 12.20 3.84
N THR A 451 25.13 11.73 4.84
CA THR A 451 24.09 12.50 5.53
C THR A 451 24.38 12.55 7.03
N TYR A 452 23.90 13.58 7.68
CA TYR A 452 23.98 13.76 9.13
C TYR A 452 22.55 13.86 9.67
N ALA A 453 22.29 13.19 10.77
CA ALA A 453 21.06 13.40 11.55
C ALA A 453 21.31 14.48 12.60
N LEU A 454 20.32 15.30 12.89
CA LEU A 454 20.33 16.17 14.07
C LEU A 454 19.57 15.45 15.19
N VAL A 455 20.27 15.15 16.28
CA VAL A 455 19.68 14.58 17.48
C VAL A 455 19.90 15.55 18.62
N ASP A 456 18.81 16.06 19.19
CA ASP A 456 18.83 17.08 20.25
C ASP A 456 19.73 18.30 19.90
N GLY A 457 19.69 18.73 18.63
CA GLY A 457 20.47 19.86 18.12
C GLY A 457 21.95 19.57 17.80
N VAL A 458 22.41 18.34 17.99
CA VAL A 458 23.78 17.91 17.71
C VAL A 458 23.84 17.08 16.42
N PRO A 459 24.69 17.43 15.44
CA PRO A 459 24.92 16.58 14.26
C PRO A 459 25.53 15.25 14.67
N VAL A 460 24.90 14.15 14.23
CA VAL A 460 25.36 12.78 14.47
C VAL A 460 25.65 12.13 13.12
N THR A 461 26.82 11.50 13.00
CA THR A 461 27.19 10.73 11.81
C THR A 461 26.34 9.44 11.75
N GLN A 462 25.83 9.15 10.56
CA GLN A 462 25.16 7.88 10.35
C GLN A 462 26.15 6.71 10.36
N SER A 463 25.72 5.56 10.83
CA SER A 463 26.52 4.32 10.88
C SER A 463 26.83 3.75 9.49
N ARG A 464 26.12 4.20 8.45
CA ARG A 464 26.30 3.74 7.07
C ARG A 464 27.27 4.64 6.32
N ARG A 465 28.28 4.03 5.69
CA ARG A 465 29.14 4.75 4.74
C ARG A 465 28.45 4.85 3.38
N PRO A 466 28.51 6.04 2.73
CA PRO A 466 28.07 6.17 1.35
C PRO A 466 28.87 5.24 0.45
N ASN A 467 28.21 4.62 -0.51
CA ASN A 467 28.87 3.81 -1.53
C ASN A 467 28.77 4.49 -2.90
N PRO A 468 29.85 5.08 -3.42
CA PRO A 468 29.84 5.73 -4.72
C PRO A 468 29.86 4.73 -5.90
N ASN A 469 30.06 3.44 -5.63
CA ASN A 469 30.12 2.38 -6.64
C ASN A 469 28.77 1.62 -6.78
N LEU A 470 27.69 2.23 -6.34
CA LEU A 470 26.33 1.71 -6.53
C LEU A 470 25.88 1.85 -7.98
#